data_8809d3fc225b1784160e95a18cb06f53
#
_entry.id   8809d3fc225b1784160e95a18cb06f53
#
_cell.length_a   1.000
_cell.length_b   1.000
_cell.length_c   1.000
_cell.angle_alpha   90.00
_cell.angle_beta   90.00
_cell.angle_gamma   90.00
#
_symmetry.space_group_name_H-M   'P 1'
#
loop_
_entity.id
_entity.type
_entity.pdbx_description
1 polymer ?
#
loop_
_entity_poly.entity_id
_entity_poly.type
_entity_poly.pdbx_seq_one_letter_code
_entity_poly.pdbx_strand_id
1 'polypeptide(L)'
;MKNKKLVVVLLCLMTGRLMAQEAKVTPLMSKDLTDIPGKEGVMITVEYAPGGSDPIHRHNAHAFVYVLEGSIVMQLKGGKEVTLTPGQTFYEGPDDVHIVGRNASSTEPAKFLVVLVKNKGAPVLVPENQAKPK
;
A
#
# COMPACT_ATOMS: atom_id res chain seq x y z
N MET A 1 67.44 2.96 4.26
CA MET A 1 66.20 2.50 4.92
C MET A 1 65.01 3.15 4.22
N LYS A 2 64.24 2.37 3.46
CA LYS A 2 63.11 2.87 2.68
C LYS A 2 61.83 2.66 3.50
N ASN A 3 61.22 3.75 4.01
CA ASN A 3 59.95 3.74 4.74
C ASN A 3 58.80 3.51 3.73
N LYS A 4 58.19 2.31 3.72
CA LYS A 4 56.96 2.04 3.03
C LYS A 4 55.81 2.57 3.87
N LYS A 5 55.19 3.68 3.44
CA LYS A 5 53.94 4.19 4.03
C LYS A 5 52.81 3.27 3.57
N LEU A 6 52.21 2.53 4.51
CA LEU A 6 51.01 1.72 4.31
C LEU A 6 49.81 2.65 4.24
N VAL A 7 49.24 2.83 3.08
CA VAL A 7 47.97 3.57 2.89
C VAL A 7 46.83 2.57 3.13
N VAL A 8 46.20 2.67 4.29
CA VAL A 8 44.98 1.93 4.60
C VAL A 8 43.81 2.70 3.96
N VAL A 9 43.28 2.19 2.85
CA VAL A 9 42.04 2.71 2.26
C VAL A 9 40.88 2.12 3.06
N LEU A 10 40.28 2.96 3.90
CA LEU A 10 39.07 2.61 4.66
C LEU A 10 37.88 2.68 3.69
N LEU A 11 37.46 1.52 3.17
CA LEU A 11 36.27 1.39 2.33
C LEU A 11 35.04 1.50 3.23
N CYS A 12 34.46 2.71 3.36
CA CYS A 12 33.17 2.91 4.03
C CYS A 12 32.08 2.24 3.19
N LEU A 13 31.70 1.04 3.57
CA LEU A 13 30.46 0.39 3.11
C LEU A 13 29.27 1.20 3.66
N MET A 14 28.78 2.14 2.86
CA MET A 14 27.48 2.76 3.09
C MET A 14 26.40 1.71 2.83
N THR A 15 25.98 1.00 3.86
CA THR A 15 24.76 0.19 3.84
C THR A 15 23.59 1.16 3.83
N GLY A 16 23.21 1.61 2.63
CA GLY A 16 21.96 2.33 2.43
C GLY A 16 20.81 1.40 2.87
N ARG A 17 20.16 1.72 4.00
CA ARG A 17 18.88 1.10 4.32
C ARG A 17 17.92 1.53 3.23
N LEU A 18 17.53 0.60 2.34
CA LEU A 18 16.36 0.78 1.49
C LEU A 18 15.16 0.90 2.44
N MET A 19 14.75 2.12 2.74
CA MET A 19 13.46 2.38 3.34
C MET A 19 12.43 2.01 2.28
N ALA A 20 11.56 1.06 2.58
CA ALA A 20 10.41 0.77 1.71
C ALA A 20 9.67 2.10 1.50
N GLN A 21 9.54 2.52 0.24
CA GLN A 21 8.89 3.78 -0.08
C GLN A 21 7.40 3.60 0.14
N GLU A 22 6.81 4.48 0.96
CA GLU A 22 5.38 4.49 1.23
C GLU A 22 4.58 4.70 -0.07
N ALA A 23 3.38 4.12 -0.11
CA ALA A 23 2.48 4.27 -1.23
C ALA A 23 2.05 5.74 -1.41
N LYS A 24 2.03 6.21 -2.64
CA LYS A 24 1.48 7.53 -2.96
C LYS A 24 -0.01 7.40 -3.21
N VAL A 25 -0.82 8.01 -2.34
CA VAL A 25 -2.29 8.03 -2.45
C VAL A 25 -2.74 9.36 -3.03
N THR A 26 -3.54 9.30 -4.11
CA THR A 26 -4.11 10.47 -4.76
C THR A 26 -5.64 10.41 -4.70
N PRO A 27 -6.30 11.33 -3.98
CA PRO A 27 -7.76 11.44 -3.98
C PRO A 27 -8.29 11.84 -5.37
N LEU A 28 -9.37 11.17 -5.81
CA LEU A 28 -10.04 11.47 -7.07
C LEU A 28 -11.45 12.03 -6.85
N MET A 29 -12.20 11.43 -5.94
CA MET A 29 -13.60 11.79 -5.67
C MET A 29 -13.98 11.38 -4.24
N SER A 30 -14.84 12.18 -3.62
CA SER A 30 -15.61 11.79 -2.43
C SER A 30 -17.05 12.24 -2.60
N LYS A 31 -18.01 11.38 -2.27
CA LYS A 31 -19.43 11.67 -2.43
C LYS A 31 -20.26 11.02 -1.30
N ASP A 32 -21.08 11.82 -0.64
CA ASP A 32 -22.07 11.29 0.30
C ASP A 32 -23.06 10.38 -0.44
N LEU A 33 -23.34 9.21 0.13
CA LEU A 33 -24.33 8.28 -0.38
C LEU A 33 -25.66 8.55 0.34
N THR A 34 -26.52 9.36 -0.30
CA THR A 34 -27.74 9.89 0.35
C THR A 34 -28.78 8.81 0.64
N ASP A 35 -28.74 7.69 -0.09
CA ASP A 35 -29.58 6.51 0.09
C ASP A 35 -29.02 5.50 1.13
N ILE A 36 -27.78 5.71 1.59
CA ILE A 36 -27.13 4.93 2.64
C ILE A 36 -26.66 5.87 3.75
N PRO A 37 -27.54 6.21 4.71
CA PRO A 37 -27.24 7.20 5.73
C PRO A 37 -25.92 6.96 6.46
N GLY A 38 -25.11 8.03 6.62
CA GLY A 38 -23.82 7.99 7.30
C GLY A 38 -22.67 7.38 6.50
N LYS A 39 -22.89 7.05 5.21
CA LYS A 39 -21.86 6.51 4.32
C LYS A 39 -21.45 7.51 3.24
N GLU A 40 -20.21 7.36 2.80
CA GLU A 40 -19.67 8.03 1.63
C GLU A 40 -18.95 7.03 0.72
N GLY A 41 -18.97 7.32 -0.58
CA GLY A 41 -18.14 6.67 -1.58
C GLY A 41 -16.88 7.51 -1.80
N VAL A 42 -15.70 6.89 -1.77
CA VAL A 42 -14.42 7.54 -2.01
C VAL A 42 -13.69 6.80 -3.12
N MET A 43 -13.12 7.55 -4.07
CA MET A 43 -12.23 7.01 -5.10
C MET A 43 -10.84 7.59 -4.93
N ILE A 44 -9.86 6.72 -4.94
CA ILE A 44 -8.43 7.08 -4.87
C ILE A 44 -7.64 6.26 -5.90
N THR A 45 -6.50 6.79 -6.32
CA THR A 45 -5.45 5.94 -6.89
C THR A 45 -4.33 5.77 -5.89
N VAL A 46 -3.72 4.59 -5.93
CA VAL A 46 -2.53 4.25 -5.15
C VAL A 46 -1.41 3.88 -6.11
N GLU A 47 -0.25 4.46 -5.89
CA GLU A 47 0.95 4.20 -6.68
C GLU A 47 2.03 3.61 -5.75
N TYR A 48 2.53 2.43 -6.10
CA TYR A 48 3.71 1.84 -5.50
C TYR A 48 4.93 2.13 -6.36
N ALA A 49 5.95 2.73 -5.78
CA ALA A 49 7.26 2.74 -6.40
C ALA A 49 7.81 1.31 -6.57
N PRO A 50 8.84 1.08 -7.39
CA PRO A 50 9.53 -0.21 -7.43
C PRO A 50 9.91 -0.69 -6.03
N GLY A 51 9.49 -1.91 -5.66
CA GLY A 51 9.70 -2.48 -4.32
C GLY A 51 8.88 -1.85 -3.18
N GLY A 52 7.98 -0.91 -3.49
CA GLY A 52 7.12 -0.24 -2.50
C GLY A 52 6.06 -1.17 -1.91
N SER A 53 5.61 -0.86 -0.70
CA SER A 53 4.62 -1.65 0.04
C SER A 53 3.84 -0.81 1.04
N ASP A 54 2.68 -1.32 1.44
CA ASP A 54 1.88 -0.78 2.54
C ASP A 54 2.22 -1.44 3.87
N PRO A 55 2.02 -0.76 5.00
CA PRO A 55 2.01 -1.40 6.30
C PRO A 55 0.79 -2.33 6.45
N ILE A 56 0.80 -3.23 7.44
CA ILE A 56 -0.39 -4.01 7.79
C ILE A 56 -1.49 -3.07 8.28
N HIS A 57 -2.66 -3.15 7.67
CA HIS A 57 -3.76 -2.21 7.92
C HIS A 57 -5.14 -2.83 7.66
N ARG A 58 -6.17 -2.04 7.94
CA ARG A 58 -7.56 -2.28 7.53
C ARG A 58 -8.19 -0.98 7.05
N HIS A 59 -9.29 -1.08 6.33
CA HIS A 59 -10.02 0.10 5.87
C HIS A 59 -11.26 0.43 6.72
N ASN A 60 -11.79 -0.52 7.49
CA ASN A 60 -13.12 -0.44 8.12
C ASN A 60 -14.21 -0.02 7.10
N ALA A 61 -14.09 -0.52 5.89
CA ALA A 61 -14.85 -0.15 4.71
C ALA A 61 -14.94 -1.33 3.75
N HIS A 62 -15.86 -1.25 2.79
CA HIS A 62 -15.78 -2.06 1.59
C HIS A 62 -14.80 -1.38 0.63
N ALA A 63 -13.73 -2.06 0.25
CA ALA A 63 -12.74 -1.56 -0.70
C ALA A 63 -12.72 -2.46 -1.94
N PHE A 64 -12.90 -1.83 -3.10
CA PHE A 64 -12.88 -2.49 -4.42
C PHE A 64 -11.65 -1.99 -5.16
N VAL A 65 -10.73 -2.89 -5.44
CA VAL A 65 -9.45 -2.60 -6.10
C VAL A 65 -9.52 -2.99 -7.57
N TYR A 66 -8.96 -2.15 -8.43
CA TYR A 66 -8.79 -2.42 -9.86
C TYR A 66 -7.39 -2.00 -10.31
N VAL A 67 -6.60 -2.94 -10.81
CA VAL A 67 -5.23 -2.69 -11.25
C VAL A 67 -5.23 -1.95 -12.57
N LEU A 68 -4.49 -0.82 -12.63
CA LEU A 68 -4.35 0.03 -13.81
C LEU A 68 -3.03 -0.24 -14.54
N GLU A 69 -1.93 -0.29 -13.79
CA GLU A 69 -0.57 -0.41 -14.34
C GLU A 69 0.31 -1.25 -13.44
N GLY A 70 1.27 -1.95 -14.01
CA GLY A 70 2.20 -2.81 -13.28
C GLY A 70 1.51 -4.04 -12.68
N SER A 71 2.09 -4.59 -11.63
CA SER A 71 1.53 -5.75 -10.91
C SER A 71 1.64 -5.56 -9.41
N ILE A 72 0.62 -5.92 -8.68
CA ILE A 72 0.57 -5.82 -7.22
C ILE A 72 0.33 -7.18 -6.58
N VAL A 73 0.86 -7.37 -5.39
CA VAL A 73 0.63 -8.57 -4.58
C VAL A 73 -0.22 -8.18 -3.39
N MET A 74 -1.31 -8.91 -3.19
CA MET A 74 -2.29 -8.67 -2.13
C MET A 74 -2.53 -9.94 -1.32
N GLN A 75 -2.72 -9.78 0.00
CA GLN A 75 -3.14 -10.86 0.89
C GLN A 75 -3.94 -10.32 2.08
N LEU A 76 -5.08 -10.91 2.32
CA LEU A 76 -5.84 -10.74 3.57
C LEU A 76 -5.40 -11.78 4.60
N LYS A 77 -5.52 -11.45 5.88
CA LYS A 77 -5.24 -12.38 6.98
C LYS A 77 -6.15 -13.61 6.87
N GLY A 78 -5.54 -14.79 6.84
CA GLY A 78 -6.24 -16.06 6.64
C GLY A 78 -6.50 -16.44 5.18
N GLY A 79 -6.23 -15.54 4.23
CA GLY A 79 -6.34 -15.78 2.79
C GLY A 79 -5.02 -16.17 2.15
N LYS A 80 -5.07 -16.45 0.84
CA LYS A 80 -3.90 -16.72 0.01
C LYS A 80 -3.32 -15.42 -0.53
N GLU A 81 -2.01 -15.38 -0.71
CA GLU A 81 -1.34 -14.34 -1.47
C GLU A 81 -1.71 -14.46 -2.96
N VAL A 82 -2.07 -13.35 -3.60
CA VAL A 82 -2.41 -13.27 -5.01
C VAL A 82 -1.61 -12.17 -5.69
N THR A 83 -1.15 -12.42 -6.90
CA THR A 83 -0.56 -11.40 -7.77
C THR A 83 -1.59 -10.97 -8.79
N LEU A 84 -1.82 -9.66 -8.90
CA LEU A 84 -2.80 -9.04 -9.77
C LEU A 84 -2.11 -8.19 -10.82
N THR A 85 -2.60 -8.30 -12.05
CA THR A 85 -2.13 -7.54 -13.23
C THR A 85 -3.22 -6.60 -13.74
N PRO A 86 -2.92 -5.66 -14.67
CA PRO A 86 -3.89 -4.71 -15.17
C PRO A 86 -5.21 -5.36 -15.63
N GLY A 87 -6.33 -4.79 -15.19
CA GLY A 87 -7.68 -5.29 -15.45
C GLY A 87 -8.20 -6.28 -14.40
N GLN A 88 -7.36 -6.74 -13.48
CA GLN A 88 -7.77 -7.63 -12.40
C GLN A 88 -8.22 -6.84 -11.17
N THR A 89 -9.06 -7.48 -10.36
CA THR A 89 -9.71 -6.89 -9.20
C THR A 89 -9.38 -7.62 -7.91
N PHE A 90 -9.50 -6.90 -6.80
CA PHE A 90 -9.43 -7.45 -5.45
C PHE A 90 -10.50 -6.79 -4.57
N TYR A 91 -10.93 -7.48 -3.54
CA TYR A 91 -11.92 -6.95 -2.60
C TYR A 91 -11.44 -7.14 -1.17
N GLU A 92 -11.64 -6.09 -0.36
CA GLU A 92 -11.40 -6.09 1.08
C GLU A 92 -12.68 -5.67 1.80
N GLY A 93 -13.14 -6.48 2.75
CA GLY A 93 -14.31 -6.19 3.57
C GLY A 93 -13.98 -5.30 4.78
N PRO A 94 -15.01 -4.83 5.50
CA PRO A 94 -14.82 -3.91 6.64
C PRO A 94 -14.06 -4.50 7.82
N ASP A 95 -14.05 -5.82 7.96
CA ASP A 95 -13.34 -6.53 9.04
C ASP A 95 -12.04 -7.18 8.61
N ASP A 96 -11.73 -7.12 7.31
CA ASP A 96 -10.53 -7.72 6.76
C ASP A 96 -9.28 -6.95 7.22
N VAL A 97 -8.21 -7.71 7.49
CA VAL A 97 -6.88 -7.18 7.75
C VAL A 97 -6.01 -7.46 6.54
N HIS A 98 -5.54 -6.42 5.89
CA HIS A 98 -4.64 -6.48 4.76
C HIS A 98 -3.20 -6.66 5.28
N ILE A 99 -2.65 -7.85 5.11
CA ILE A 99 -1.33 -8.21 5.65
C ILE A 99 -0.21 -8.12 4.63
N VAL A 100 -0.53 -8.19 3.33
CA VAL A 100 0.41 -7.97 2.23
C VAL A 100 -0.23 -7.05 1.20
N GLY A 101 0.35 -5.88 1.01
CA GLY A 101 0.09 -4.95 -0.08
C GLY A 101 1.43 -4.45 -0.59
N ARG A 102 1.87 -4.86 -1.77
CA ARG A 102 3.17 -4.47 -2.32
C ARG A 102 3.21 -4.49 -3.84
N ASN A 103 4.16 -3.75 -4.39
CA ASN A 103 4.54 -3.91 -5.78
C ASN A 103 5.14 -5.31 -6.00
N ALA A 104 4.72 -5.99 -7.07
CA ALA A 104 5.32 -7.27 -7.46
C ALA A 104 6.72 -7.10 -8.09
N SER A 105 7.03 -5.88 -8.58
CA SER A 105 8.28 -5.55 -9.26
C SER A 105 9.20 -4.71 -8.37
N SER A 106 10.50 -4.97 -8.45
CA SER A 106 11.55 -4.13 -7.85
C SER A 106 12.12 -3.09 -8.81
N THR A 107 11.66 -3.07 -10.07
CA THR A 107 12.19 -2.18 -11.13
C THR A 107 11.13 -1.29 -11.75
N GLU A 108 9.88 -1.71 -11.79
CA GLU A 108 8.77 -0.99 -12.42
C GLU A 108 7.74 -0.53 -11.38
N PRO A 109 7.12 0.65 -11.55
CA PRO A 109 6.05 1.11 -10.67
C PRO A 109 4.76 0.30 -10.89
N ALA A 110 3.84 0.38 -9.95
CA ALA A 110 2.50 -0.16 -10.09
C ALA A 110 1.45 0.88 -9.65
N LYS A 111 0.27 0.85 -10.27
CA LYS A 111 -0.84 1.77 -9.99
C LYS A 111 -2.16 1.04 -10.01
N PHE A 112 -3.01 1.35 -9.06
CA PHE A 112 -4.35 0.78 -8.96
C PHE A 112 -5.36 1.80 -8.45
N LEU A 113 -6.61 1.60 -8.84
CA LEU A 113 -7.77 2.33 -8.36
C LEU A 113 -8.35 1.61 -7.16
N VAL A 114 -8.78 2.37 -6.14
CA VAL A 114 -9.57 1.86 -5.03
C VAL A 114 -10.84 2.68 -4.88
N VAL A 115 -11.98 1.99 -4.86
CA VAL A 115 -13.28 2.57 -4.51
C VAL A 115 -13.66 2.06 -3.13
N LEU A 116 -13.90 2.98 -2.20
CA LEU A 116 -14.29 2.63 -0.83
C LEU A 116 -15.71 3.09 -0.55
N VAL A 117 -16.49 2.23 0.12
CA VAL A 117 -17.74 2.59 0.78
C VAL A 117 -17.49 2.51 2.28
N LYS A 118 -17.46 3.67 2.95
CA LYS A 118 -17.05 3.80 4.33
C LYS A 118 -17.92 4.75 5.13
N ASN A 119 -17.76 4.78 6.44
CA ASN A 119 -18.39 5.79 7.27
C ASN A 119 -17.88 7.18 6.88
N LYS A 120 -18.78 8.14 6.79
CA LYS A 120 -18.46 9.54 6.46
C LYS A 120 -17.41 10.09 7.42
N GLY A 121 -16.36 10.70 6.89
CA GLY A 121 -15.27 11.29 7.66
C GLY A 121 -14.28 10.28 8.29
N ALA A 122 -14.52 8.97 8.18
CA ALA A 122 -13.57 7.97 8.67
C ALA A 122 -12.28 7.96 7.83
N PRO A 123 -11.13 7.61 8.41
CA PRO A 123 -9.88 7.50 7.66
C PRO A 123 -9.97 6.38 6.62
N VAL A 124 -9.24 6.55 5.50
CA VAL A 124 -9.15 5.54 4.44
C VAL A 124 -8.41 4.29 4.91
N LEU A 125 -7.38 4.47 5.72
CA LEU A 125 -6.52 3.41 6.22
C LEU A 125 -6.36 3.52 7.73
N VAL A 126 -6.49 2.39 8.43
CA VAL A 126 -6.29 2.28 9.88
C VAL A 126 -5.19 1.24 10.13
N PRO A 127 -4.03 1.63 10.70
CA PRO A 127 -2.99 0.66 11.07
C PRO A 127 -3.51 -0.42 12.01
N GLU A 128 -3.05 -1.66 11.85
CA GLU A 128 -3.54 -2.82 12.64
C GLU A 128 -3.33 -2.66 14.15
N ASN A 129 -2.29 -1.92 14.55
CA ASN A 129 -1.98 -1.65 15.97
C ASN A 129 -2.89 -0.59 16.62
N GLN A 130 -3.82 0.01 15.87
CA GLN A 130 -4.81 0.95 16.42
C GLN A 130 -6.12 0.23 16.71
N ALA A 131 -6.68 0.46 17.92
CA ALA A 131 -7.99 -0.08 18.30
C ALA A 131 -9.09 0.44 17.35
N LYS A 132 -10.04 -0.44 16.99
CA LYS A 132 -11.24 0.00 16.27
C LYS A 132 -11.94 1.11 17.08
N PRO A 133 -12.37 2.23 16.47
CA PRO A 133 -13.26 3.16 17.13
C PRO A 133 -14.53 2.41 17.57
N LYS A 134 -14.94 2.61 18.83
CA LYS A 134 -16.20 2.06 19.36
C LYS A 134 -17.39 2.72 18.69
#